data_a4f255ef706098dabf9f4c50ea168d7c
#
_entry.id   a4f255ef706098dabf9f4c50ea168d7c
#
_cell.length_a   1.000
_cell.length_b   1.000
_cell.length_c   1.000
_cell.angle_alpha   90.00
_cell.angle_beta   90.00
_cell.angle_gamma   90.00
#
_symmetry.space_group_name_H-M   'P 1'
#
loop_
_entity.id
_entity.type
_entity.pdbx_description
1 polymer ?
#
loop_
_entity_poly.entity_id
_entity_poly.type
_entity_poly.pdbx_seq_one_letter_code
_entity_poly.pdbx_strand_id
1 'polypeptide(L)' 'MNSSDERLNELEMRLAFIDDAVQALTVSDADQSMRIVALERLIRELRSELASVRAGAGHDPHSESPPPHY' A
#
# COMPACT_ATOMS: atom_id res chain seq x y z
N MET A 1 -48.16 -16.20 7.92
CA MET A 1 -47.05 -16.22 6.97
C MET A 1 -46.76 -17.63 6.55
N ASN A 2 -46.44 -17.82 5.32
CA ASN A 2 -46.09 -19.14 4.88
C ASN A 2 -44.59 -19.35 4.84
N SER A 3 -44.19 -20.58 4.62
CA SER A 3 -42.81 -20.98 4.61
C SER A 3 -41.99 -20.25 3.52
N SER A 4 -42.62 -19.97 2.40
CA SER A 4 -41.96 -19.28 1.28
C SER A 4 -41.61 -17.86 1.63
N ASP A 5 -42.49 -17.16 2.32
CA ASP A 5 -42.22 -15.79 2.75
C ASP A 5 -41.05 -15.73 3.76
N GLU A 6 -41.07 -16.70 4.66
CA GLU A 6 -39.97 -16.77 5.65
C GLU A 6 -38.65 -17.04 4.97
N ARG A 7 -38.61 -17.89 3.98
CA ARG A 7 -37.40 -18.24 3.24
C ARG A 7 -36.92 -17.07 2.42
N LEU A 8 -37.81 -16.30 1.82
CA LEU A 8 -37.47 -15.11 1.07
C LEU A 8 -36.88 -14.05 1.99
N ASN A 9 -37.48 -13.87 3.16
CA ASN A 9 -36.94 -12.91 4.14
C ASN A 9 -35.55 -13.31 4.58
N GLU A 10 -35.34 -14.58 4.82
CA GLU A 10 -34.02 -15.06 5.22
C GLU A 10 -32.99 -14.84 4.11
N LEU A 11 -33.37 -15.13 2.88
CA LEU A 11 -32.49 -14.91 1.73
C LEU A 11 -32.15 -13.43 1.57
N GLU A 12 -33.14 -12.56 1.75
CA GLU A 12 -32.87 -11.12 1.67
C GLU A 12 -31.90 -10.67 2.73
N MET A 13 -32.01 -11.20 3.94
CA MET A 13 -31.07 -10.87 5.01
C MET A 13 -29.67 -11.35 4.69
N ARG A 14 -29.55 -12.54 4.12
CA ARG A 14 -28.26 -13.08 3.72
C ARG A 14 -27.64 -12.28 2.59
N LEU A 15 -28.45 -11.86 1.63
CA LEU A 15 -27.98 -11.04 0.53
C LEU A 15 -27.48 -9.69 1.02
N ALA A 16 -28.23 -9.09 1.95
CA ALA A 16 -27.81 -7.81 2.55
C ALA A 16 -26.48 -7.96 3.27
N PHE A 17 -26.30 -9.05 4.01
CA PHE A 17 -25.06 -9.32 4.71
C PHE A 17 -23.91 -9.48 3.73
N ILE A 18 -24.14 -10.26 2.66
CA ILE A 18 -23.10 -10.47 1.64
C ILE A 18 -22.76 -9.17 0.94
N ASP A 19 -23.75 -8.37 0.63
CA ASP A 19 -23.54 -7.08 -0.02
C ASP A 19 -22.67 -6.17 0.86
N ASP A 20 -22.99 -6.11 2.15
CA ASP A 20 -22.20 -5.33 3.09
C ASP A 20 -20.75 -5.84 3.16
N ALA A 21 -20.59 -7.16 3.17
CA ALA A 21 -19.26 -7.76 3.21
C ALA A 21 -18.46 -7.43 1.95
N VAL A 22 -19.11 -7.47 0.78
CA VAL A 22 -18.46 -7.11 -0.48
C VAL A 22 -18.05 -5.65 -0.48
N GLN A 23 -18.93 -4.78 0.01
CA GLN A 23 -18.61 -3.35 0.10
C GLN A 23 -17.42 -3.10 1.01
N ALA A 24 -17.38 -3.78 2.17
CA ALA A 24 -16.27 -3.66 3.10
C ALA A 24 -14.96 -4.13 2.45
N LEU A 25 -15.02 -5.23 1.70
CA LEU A 25 -13.83 -5.73 0.98
C LEU A 25 -13.37 -4.74 -0.08
N THR A 26 -14.30 -4.12 -0.79
CA THR A 26 -13.97 -3.13 -1.81
C THR A 26 -13.23 -1.93 -1.20
N VAL A 27 -13.73 -1.44 -0.06
CA VAL A 27 -13.08 -0.33 0.64
C VAL A 27 -11.70 -0.74 1.13
N SER A 28 -11.59 -1.94 1.71
CA SER A 28 -10.33 -2.45 2.20
C SER A 28 -9.31 -2.61 1.06
N ASP A 29 -9.77 -3.11 -0.09
CA ASP A 29 -8.91 -3.30 -1.26
C ASP A 29 -8.39 -1.97 -1.78
N ALA A 30 -9.27 -0.97 -1.84
CA ALA A 30 -8.86 0.37 -2.28
C ALA A 30 -7.83 0.97 -1.32
N ASP A 31 -8.04 0.80 -0.02
CA ASP A 31 -7.11 1.29 0.99
C ASP A 31 -5.75 0.62 0.86
N GLN A 32 -5.74 -0.70 0.68
CA GLN A 32 -4.50 -1.44 0.49
C GLN A 32 -3.78 -1.02 -0.78
N SER A 33 -4.51 -0.77 -1.86
CA SER A 33 -3.92 -0.32 -3.11
C SER A 33 -3.23 1.03 -2.93
N MET A 34 -3.85 1.94 -2.20
CA MET A 34 -3.26 3.24 -1.90
C MET A 34 -2.00 3.11 -1.07
N ARG A 35 -2.02 2.19 -0.10
CA ARG A 35 -0.83 1.94 0.73
C ARG A 35 0.31 1.38 -0.09
N ILE A 36 0.01 0.47 -1.01
CA ILE A 36 1.03 -0.11 -1.88
C ILE A 36 1.67 0.98 -2.74
N VAL A 37 0.87 1.86 -3.32
CA VAL A 37 1.38 2.96 -4.13
C VAL A 37 2.27 3.88 -3.28
N ALA A 38 1.86 4.17 -2.05
CA ALA A 38 2.64 5.02 -1.15
C ALA A 38 3.97 4.35 -0.79
N LEU A 39 3.94 3.03 -0.53
CA LEU A 39 5.16 2.28 -0.22
C LEU A 39 6.10 2.21 -1.42
N GLU A 40 5.55 2.02 -2.61
CA GLU A 40 6.36 2.01 -3.82
C GLU A 40 7.06 3.34 -4.05
N ARG A 41 6.35 4.42 -3.79
CA ARG A 41 6.92 5.77 -3.89
C ARG A 41 8.07 5.93 -2.88
N LEU A 42 7.83 5.49 -1.66
CA LEU A 42 8.85 5.59 -0.62
C LEU A 42 10.09 4.77 -0.98
N ILE A 43 9.90 3.58 -1.52
CA ILE A 43 11.02 2.75 -1.96
C ILE A 43 11.82 3.47 -3.04
N ARG A 44 11.14 4.09 -4.00
CA ARG A 44 11.84 4.82 -5.06
C ARG A 44 12.63 6.00 -4.50
N GLU A 45 12.06 6.71 -3.54
CA GLU A 45 12.74 7.82 -2.89
C GLU A 45 13.98 7.34 -2.14
N LEU A 46 13.85 6.24 -1.40
CA LEU A 46 14.98 5.69 -0.65
C LEU A 46 16.09 5.21 -1.58
N ARG A 47 15.72 4.58 -2.69
CA ARG A 47 16.71 4.15 -3.67
C ARG A 47 17.45 5.33 -4.29
N SER A 48 16.71 6.41 -4.54
CA SER A 48 17.30 7.63 -5.08
C SER A 48 18.27 8.25 -4.09
N GLU A 49 17.88 8.32 -2.82
CA GLU A 49 18.73 8.83 -1.76
C GLU A 49 19.97 7.98 -1.59
N LEU A 50 19.82 6.67 -1.63
CA LEU A 50 20.94 5.75 -1.50
C LEU A 50 21.91 5.92 -2.66
N ALA A 51 21.40 6.05 -3.87
CA ALA A 51 22.23 6.26 -5.05
C ALA A 51 23.00 7.59 -4.92
N SER A 52 22.34 8.61 -4.40
CA SER A 52 22.96 9.91 -4.17
C SER A 52 24.10 9.82 -3.14
N VAL A 53 23.85 9.10 -2.06
CA VAL A 53 24.86 8.91 -1.03
C VAL A 53 26.06 8.13 -1.59
N ARG A 54 25.80 7.08 -2.36
CA ARG A 54 26.87 6.29 -2.96
C ARG A 54 27.69 7.12 -3.95
N ALA A 55 27.03 7.94 -4.75
CA ALA A 55 27.71 8.80 -5.69
C ALA A 55 28.58 9.82 -4.96
N GLY A 56 28.03 10.42 -3.90
CA GLY A 56 28.78 11.35 -3.08
C GLY A 56 29.99 10.70 -2.43
N ALA A 57 29.80 9.50 -1.87
CA ALA A 57 30.91 8.78 -1.24
C ALA A 57 31.97 8.40 -2.26
N GLY A 58 31.57 8.04 -3.46
CA GLY A 58 32.52 7.68 -4.52
C GLY A 58 33.30 8.85 -5.06
N HIS A 59 32.77 10.04 -4.99
CA HIS A 59 33.43 11.25 -5.49
C HIS A 59 34.42 11.83 -4.50
N ASP A 60 34.22 11.63 -3.33
CA ASP A 60 35.02 12.23 -2.29
C ASP A 60 36.28 11.40 -2.04
N PRO A 61 36.11 11.76 -2.39
CA PRO A 61 36.93 11.43 -1.89
C PRO A 61 37.55 11.50 -1.46
N HIS A 62 37.11 11.48 -1.40
CA HIS A 62 37.56 11.75 -0.94
C HIS A 62 37.65 11.76 -1.07
N SER A 63 37.28 11.66 -1.67
CA SER A 63 37.41 12.12 -1.65
C SER A 63 37.49 12.36 -1.55
N GLU A 64 37.63 12.50 -1.67
CA GLU A 64 37.97 13.12 -1.31
C GLU A 64 38.40 13.11 -0.83
N SER A 65 38.93 13.00 -1.11
CA SER A 65 39.56 13.39 -0.44
C SER A 65 39.90 13.43 0.13
N PRO A 66 40.32 13.55 0.18
CA PRO A 66 40.80 13.92 1.02
C PRO A 66 41.05 14.05 1.51
N PRO A 67 41.39 14.15 1.52
CA PRO A 67 41.74 14.65 2.28
C PRO A 67 41.93 14.88 2.62
N PRO A 68 42.32 14.95 2.46
CA PRO A 68 42.54 15.50 3.03
C PRO A 68 42.40 15.86 3.30
N HIS A 69 42.64 15.83 3.00
CA HIS A 69 42.51 16.66 3.41
C HIS A 69 42.53 16.99 3.85
N TYR A 70 42.64 16.64 3.81
CA TYR A 70 42.61 17.32 4.23
C TYR A 70 42.73 17.66 4.48
#